data_85df3f2cde3c81f0d6a3fc171e507dc4
#
_entry.id   85df3f2cde3c81f0d6a3fc171e507dc4
#
_cell.length_a   1.000
_cell.length_b   1.000
_cell.length_c   1.000
_cell.angle_alpha   90.00
_cell.angle_beta   90.00
_cell.angle_gamma   90.00
#
_symmetry.space_group_name_H-M   'P 1'
#
loop_
_entity.id
_entity.type
_entity.pdbx_description
1 polymer ?
#
loop_
_entity_poly.entity_id
_entity_poly.type
_entity_poly.pdbx_seq_one_letter_code
_entity_poly.pdbx_strand_id
1 'polypeptide(L)'
;MHLRLAPWVVACACLFAVSISAGQQGRFRGGVELVSLSVTVTDGSKYVTALEQDDFEVFEDGSRQAITFFSRVQQPIALAILLDTSNSMEDKLATAQEAAIGFVRRMRKEDAIEVIEFNSQVRIPQPFTSDPNALERAIRQTTVNGSTSLYNAIYVSLRELKKERAASAEEIRRQAIVVLSDGDDTSSLVEYEEVLNLAKRSETAIYAIGLRQTESGRPRFKEAEFVLRQLSQETGGRVFFPASVAELPKIYEQISEELASQYSIAYSSRNPMRNGAWRRVDVRLGKPGLTARARRGYYAPDTR
;
A
#
# COMPACT_ATOMS: atom_id res chain seq x y z
N MET A 1 11.05 -8.98 -102.43
CA MET A 1 11.33 -9.72 -101.18
C MET A 1 11.35 -8.66 -100.11
N HIS A 2 10.30 -8.59 -99.30
CA HIS A 2 9.94 -7.40 -98.56
C HIS A 2 10.43 -7.50 -97.08
N LEU A 3 11.30 -6.58 -96.75
CA LEU A 3 11.74 -6.37 -95.31
C LEU A 3 10.80 -5.39 -94.69
N ARG A 4 10.09 -5.76 -93.60
CA ARG A 4 9.25 -4.88 -92.81
C ARG A 4 9.97 -4.52 -91.54
N LEU A 5 10.26 -3.24 -91.38
CA LEU A 5 10.76 -2.61 -90.17
C LEU A 5 9.61 -2.43 -89.14
N ALA A 6 9.83 -2.82 -87.90
CA ALA A 6 8.93 -2.55 -86.80
C ALA A 6 9.43 -1.35 -86.01
N PRO A 7 8.55 -0.43 -85.56
CA PRO A 7 8.96 0.73 -84.76
C PRO A 7 9.07 0.41 -83.28
N TRP A 8 10.11 0.90 -82.64
CA TRP A 8 10.35 0.85 -81.26
C TRP A 8 9.51 1.90 -80.52
N VAL A 9 8.63 1.49 -79.65
CA VAL A 9 7.90 2.38 -78.69
C VAL A 9 8.74 2.55 -77.42
N VAL A 10 9.24 3.73 -77.22
CA VAL A 10 9.93 4.14 -75.96
C VAL A 10 8.85 4.48 -74.98
N ALA A 11 8.63 3.61 -74.01
CA ALA A 11 7.78 3.90 -72.85
C ALA A 11 8.58 4.66 -71.80
N CYS A 12 8.28 5.95 -71.63
CA CYS A 12 8.84 6.80 -70.56
C CYS A 12 8.10 6.51 -69.25
N ALA A 13 8.71 5.74 -68.33
CA ALA A 13 8.17 5.47 -67.01
C ALA A 13 8.50 6.64 -66.08
N CYS A 14 7.53 7.52 -65.82
CA CYS A 14 7.61 8.54 -64.76
C CYS A 14 7.48 7.86 -63.38
N LEU A 15 8.59 7.72 -62.66
CA LEU A 15 8.63 7.34 -61.28
C LEU A 15 8.18 8.55 -60.40
N PHE A 16 6.93 8.52 -59.96
CA PHE A 16 6.45 9.40 -58.88
C PHE A 16 7.00 8.88 -57.54
N ALA A 17 8.02 9.53 -57.03
CA ALA A 17 8.47 9.34 -55.64
C ALA A 17 7.43 9.94 -54.68
N VAL A 18 6.57 9.10 -54.14
CA VAL A 18 5.69 9.49 -53.03
C VAL A 18 6.55 9.55 -51.77
N SER A 19 6.92 10.77 -51.35
CA SER A 19 7.55 11.04 -50.06
C SER A 19 6.50 10.78 -48.95
N ILE A 20 6.56 9.61 -48.35
CA ILE A 20 5.81 9.34 -47.10
C ILE A 20 6.48 10.13 -46.00
N SER A 21 5.96 11.33 -45.72
CA SER A 21 6.24 12.05 -44.47
C SER A 21 5.72 11.18 -43.31
N ALA A 22 6.63 10.46 -42.66
CA ALA A 22 6.36 9.82 -41.37
C ALA A 22 6.10 10.95 -40.35
N GLY A 23 4.83 11.34 -40.23
CA GLY A 23 4.38 12.18 -39.15
C GLY A 23 4.74 11.50 -37.85
N GLN A 24 5.69 12.05 -37.09
CA GLN A 24 5.89 11.73 -35.70
C GLN A 24 4.57 11.97 -34.97
N GLN A 25 3.76 10.92 -34.86
CA GLN A 25 2.66 10.89 -33.90
C GLN A 25 3.32 10.99 -32.52
N GLY A 26 3.42 12.20 -32.01
CA GLY A 26 3.68 12.45 -30.61
C GLY A 26 2.67 11.62 -29.81
N ARG A 27 3.13 10.53 -29.23
CA ARG A 27 2.35 9.79 -28.23
C ARG A 27 2.11 10.74 -27.07
N PHE A 28 1.04 11.51 -27.13
CA PHE A 28 0.44 12.13 -25.96
C PHE A 28 0.02 10.98 -25.03
N ARG A 29 0.89 10.56 -24.14
CA ARG A 29 0.54 9.83 -22.94
C ARG A 29 -0.12 10.82 -21.96
N GLY A 30 -1.26 11.32 -22.33
CA GLY A 30 -2.16 12.05 -21.43
C GLY A 30 -2.90 11.08 -20.57
N GLY A 31 -2.21 10.26 -19.78
CA GLY A 31 -2.83 9.50 -18.70
C GLY A 31 -3.27 10.51 -17.64
N VAL A 32 -4.56 10.66 -17.43
CA VAL A 32 -5.10 11.37 -16.27
C VAL A 32 -4.62 10.62 -15.05
N GLU A 33 -3.74 11.24 -14.27
CA GLU A 33 -3.21 10.63 -13.05
C GLU A 33 -4.25 10.72 -11.95
N LEU A 34 -4.75 9.58 -11.52
CA LEU A 34 -5.72 9.48 -10.44
C LEU A 34 -4.99 9.34 -9.10
N VAL A 35 -5.33 10.19 -8.16
CA VAL A 35 -4.92 10.07 -6.77
C VAL A 35 -5.96 9.24 -6.04
N SER A 36 -5.59 8.01 -5.67
CA SER A 36 -6.47 7.07 -4.98
C SER A 36 -6.35 7.20 -3.47
N LEU A 37 -7.47 7.17 -2.77
CA LEU A 37 -7.57 7.26 -1.32
C LEU A 37 -8.41 6.10 -0.79
N SER A 38 -7.90 5.37 0.19
CA SER A 38 -8.70 4.50 1.06
C SER A 38 -9.12 5.32 2.28
N VAL A 39 -10.42 5.50 2.46
CA VAL A 39 -10.96 6.36 3.51
C VAL A 39 -11.76 5.54 4.52
N THR A 40 -11.35 5.56 5.77
CA THR A 40 -12.10 5.00 6.89
C THR A 40 -12.93 6.11 7.53
N VAL A 41 -14.22 5.87 7.75
CA VAL A 41 -15.11 6.81 8.47
C VAL A 41 -15.61 6.18 9.75
N THR A 42 -15.55 6.94 10.84
CA THR A 42 -16.02 6.49 12.16
C THR A 42 -16.95 7.50 12.81
N ASP A 43 -17.91 6.97 13.60
CA ASP A 43 -18.69 7.68 14.60
C ASP A 43 -18.26 7.13 15.97
N GLY A 44 -17.41 7.87 16.67
CA GLY A 44 -16.71 7.35 17.85
C GLY A 44 -15.88 6.10 17.49
N SER A 45 -16.28 4.93 18.00
CA SER A 45 -15.61 3.64 17.74
C SER A 45 -16.25 2.81 16.62
N LYS A 46 -17.38 3.23 16.05
CA LYS A 46 -18.13 2.47 15.06
C LYS A 46 -17.76 2.91 13.65
N TYR A 47 -17.54 1.95 12.75
CA TYR A 47 -17.35 2.23 11.33
C TYR A 47 -18.68 2.61 10.66
N VAL A 48 -18.64 3.65 9.83
CA VAL A 48 -19.79 4.15 9.07
C VAL A 48 -19.57 3.79 7.60
N THR A 49 -20.47 2.97 7.04
CA THR A 49 -20.33 2.41 5.67
C THR A 49 -21.46 2.81 4.72
N ALA A 50 -22.41 3.64 5.18
CA ALA A 50 -23.60 4.02 4.43
C ALA A 50 -23.56 5.46 3.87
N LEU A 51 -22.36 6.05 3.72
CA LEU A 51 -22.19 7.37 3.14
C LEU A 51 -22.17 7.32 1.61
N GLU A 52 -22.62 8.39 0.98
CA GLU A 52 -22.57 8.60 -0.46
C GLU A 52 -21.43 9.56 -0.83
N GLN A 53 -21.12 9.68 -2.13
CA GLN A 53 -20.04 10.54 -2.63
C GLN A 53 -20.18 11.99 -2.15
N ASP A 54 -21.40 12.52 -2.12
CA ASP A 54 -21.69 13.91 -1.76
C ASP A 54 -21.47 14.21 -0.25
N ASP A 55 -21.32 13.17 0.58
CA ASP A 55 -20.94 13.31 1.97
C ASP A 55 -19.45 13.62 2.15
N PHE A 56 -18.63 13.49 1.08
CA PHE A 56 -17.17 13.66 1.13
C PHE A 56 -16.71 14.92 0.39
N GLU A 57 -15.77 15.61 0.99
CA GLU A 57 -15.02 16.68 0.36
C GLU A 57 -13.53 16.36 0.44
N VAL A 58 -12.84 16.40 -0.69
CA VAL A 58 -11.40 16.18 -0.78
C VAL A 58 -10.69 17.49 -1.06
N PHE A 59 -9.64 17.78 -0.32
CA PHE A 59 -8.79 18.96 -0.49
C PHE A 59 -7.35 18.53 -0.74
N GLU A 60 -6.69 19.15 -1.70
CA GLU A 60 -5.26 19.04 -1.96
C GLU A 60 -4.63 20.41 -1.77
N ASP A 61 -3.65 20.51 -0.86
CA ASP A 61 -3.00 21.78 -0.49
C ASP A 61 -4.01 22.92 -0.19
N GLY A 62 -5.14 22.55 0.43
CA GLY A 62 -6.23 23.48 0.75
C GLY A 62 -7.21 23.76 -0.40
N SER A 63 -6.94 23.30 -1.62
CA SER A 63 -7.82 23.46 -2.79
C SER A 63 -8.75 22.27 -2.94
N ARG A 64 -10.08 22.52 -3.02
CA ARG A 64 -11.09 21.49 -3.21
C ARG A 64 -10.90 20.77 -4.54
N GLN A 65 -10.91 19.43 -4.50
CA GLN A 65 -10.81 18.54 -5.65
C GLN A 65 -12.16 17.93 -6.00
N ALA A 66 -12.40 17.67 -7.28
CA ALA A 66 -13.59 16.95 -7.72
C ALA A 66 -13.33 15.43 -7.59
N ILE A 67 -14.19 14.73 -6.85
CA ILE A 67 -14.15 13.26 -6.78
C ILE A 67 -14.57 12.73 -8.14
N THR A 68 -13.70 11.95 -8.79
CA THR A 68 -13.93 11.35 -10.10
C THR A 68 -14.29 9.86 -10.02
N PHE A 69 -13.99 9.23 -8.88
CA PHE A 69 -14.37 7.85 -8.58
C PHE A 69 -14.73 7.71 -7.12
N PHE A 70 -15.83 7.00 -6.86
CA PHE A 70 -16.28 6.67 -5.52
C PHE A 70 -16.83 5.23 -5.50
N SER A 71 -16.42 4.44 -4.53
CA SER A 71 -16.93 3.08 -4.35
C SER A 71 -17.01 2.71 -2.87
N ARG A 72 -18.13 2.08 -2.51
CA ARG A 72 -18.35 1.39 -1.23
C ARG A 72 -18.08 -0.11 -1.34
N VAL A 73 -17.89 -0.59 -2.57
CA VAL A 73 -17.60 -2.00 -2.79
C VAL A 73 -16.19 -2.29 -2.31
N GLN A 74 -16.10 -3.26 -1.44
CA GLN A 74 -14.83 -3.72 -0.91
C GLN A 74 -13.98 -4.34 -2.02
N GLN A 75 -12.89 -3.67 -2.37
CA GLN A 75 -11.91 -4.19 -3.32
C GLN A 75 -11.01 -5.24 -2.64
N PRO A 76 -10.49 -6.22 -3.40
CA PRO A 76 -9.47 -7.13 -2.90
C PRO A 76 -8.26 -6.39 -2.33
N ILE A 77 -7.56 -7.03 -1.41
CA ILE A 77 -6.37 -6.46 -0.78
C ILE A 77 -5.15 -7.35 -1.00
N ALA A 78 -4.01 -6.72 -1.25
CA ALA A 78 -2.70 -7.33 -1.08
C ALA A 78 -2.15 -6.92 0.29
N LEU A 79 -1.96 -7.89 1.18
CA LEU A 79 -1.64 -7.67 2.58
C LEU A 79 -0.34 -8.35 2.95
N ALA A 80 0.61 -7.60 3.52
CA ALA A 80 1.79 -8.17 4.14
C ALA A 80 1.63 -8.22 5.66
N ILE A 81 1.81 -9.40 6.25
CA ILE A 81 1.83 -9.62 7.70
C ILE A 81 3.29 -9.75 8.12
N LEU A 82 3.77 -8.79 8.91
CA LEU A 82 5.13 -8.75 9.44
C LEU A 82 5.12 -9.17 10.90
N LEU A 83 5.81 -10.25 11.20
CA LEU A 83 5.94 -10.81 12.54
C LEU A 83 7.36 -10.62 13.05
N ASP A 84 7.49 -9.87 14.13
CA ASP A 84 8.73 -9.79 14.90
C ASP A 84 9.02 -11.13 15.56
N THR A 85 10.19 -11.67 15.25
CA THR A 85 10.70 -12.93 15.81
C THR A 85 12.03 -12.72 16.52
N SER A 86 12.28 -11.51 17.01
CA SER A 86 13.45 -11.19 17.84
C SER A 86 13.38 -11.86 19.21
N ASN A 87 14.49 -11.92 19.92
CA ASN A 87 14.58 -12.59 21.23
C ASN A 87 13.60 -12.04 22.28
N SER A 88 13.23 -10.76 22.21
CA SER A 88 12.24 -10.14 23.11
C SER A 88 10.83 -10.69 22.94
N MET A 89 10.56 -11.39 21.82
CA MET A 89 9.28 -12.01 21.55
C MET A 89 9.12 -13.42 22.10
N GLU A 90 10.12 -13.99 22.82
CA GLU A 90 10.14 -15.39 23.26
C GLU A 90 8.85 -15.81 23.98
N ASP A 91 8.42 -15.05 24.97
CA ASP A 91 7.20 -15.34 25.74
C ASP A 91 5.89 -14.91 25.05
N LYS A 92 5.98 -14.22 23.90
CA LYS A 92 4.85 -13.59 23.20
C LYS A 92 4.53 -14.25 21.88
N LEU A 93 5.53 -14.89 21.25
CA LEU A 93 5.44 -15.36 19.86
C LEU A 93 4.29 -16.35 19.66
N ALA A 94 4.10 -17.31 20.57
CA ALA A 94 3.02 -18.30 20.44
C ALA A 94 1.63 -17.64 20.38
N THR A 95 1.38 -16.64 21.25
CA THR A 95 0.12 -15.89 21.24
C THR A 95 -0.01 -15.02 19.99
N ALA A 96 1.09 -14.42 19.52
CA ALA A 96 1.14 -13.62 18.30
C ALA A 96 0.83 -14.49 17.06
N GLN A 97 1.39 -15.69 16.98
CA GLN A 97 1.11 -16.66 15.92
C GLN A 97 -0.38 -17.03 15.87
N GLU A 98 -0.97 -17.42 17.01
CA GLU A 98 -2.40 -17.79 17.05
C GLU A 98 -3.30 -16.61 16.65
N ALA A 99 -2.98 -15.39 17.09
CA ALA A 99 -3.74 -14.21 16.72
C ALA A 99 -3.61 -13.90 15.21
N ALA A 100 -2.40 -14.00 14.65
CA ALA A 100 -2.17 -13.81 13.21
C ALA A 100 -2.87 -14.88 12.37
N ILE A 101 -2.89 -16.15 12.83
CA ILE A 101 -3.65 -17.23 12.18
C ILE A 101 -5.15 -16.94 12.20
N GLY A 102 -5.68 -16.49 13.34
CA GLY A 102 -7.07 -16.06 13.46
C GLY A 102 -7.43 -14.93 12.50
N PHE A 103 -6.51 -13.99 12.29
CA PHE A 103 -6.65 -12.90 11.33
C PHE A 103 -6.70 -13.40 9.88
N VAL A 104 -5.73 -14.21 9.47
CA VAL A 104 -5.65 -14.79 8.12
C VAL A 104 -6.94 -15.59 7.77
N ARG A 105 -7.47 -16.34 8.70
CA ARG A 105 -8.70 -17.13 8.49
C ARG A 105 -9.96 -16.28 8.28
N ARG A 106 -9.93 -14.99 8.64
CA ARG A 106 -11.03 -14.03 8.42
C ARG A 106 -10.92 -13.28 7.09
N MET A 107 -9.76 -13.37 6.41
CA MET A 107 -9.55 -12.71 5.13
C MET A 107 -10.37 -13.40 4.03
N ARG A 108 -10.69 -12.64 2.99
CA ARG A 108 -11.49 -13.14 1.88
C ARG A 108 -10.64 -13.96 0.91
N LYS A 109 -11.29 -14.81 0.12
CA LYS A 109 -10.61 -15.63 -0.89
C LYS A 109 -9.95 -14.82 -2.02
N GLU A 110 -10.43 -13.60 -2.25
CA GLU A 110 -9.91 -12.68 -3.25
C GLU A 110 -8.67 -11.94 -2.75
N ASP A 111 -8.41 -11.94 -1.43
CA ASP A 111 -7.27 -11.27 -0.83
C ASP A 111 -6.00 -12.09 -1.03
N ALA A 112 -4.89 -11.41 -1.33
CA ALA A 112 -3.58 -12.02 -1.41
C ALA A 112 -2.75 -11.59 -0.19
N ILE A 113 -2.20 -12.58 0.53
CA ILE A 113 -1.48 -12.32 1.78
C ILE A 113 -0.08 -12.92 1.67
N GLU A 114 0.93 -12.18 2.11
CA GLU A 114 2.27 -12.70 2.36
C GLU A 114 2.59 -12.67 3.86
N VAL A 115 3.45 -13.58 4.28
CA VAL A 115 4.00 -13.61 5.64
C VAL A 115 5.46 -13.27 5.58
N ILE A 116 5.87 -12.27 6.34
CA ILE A 116 7.25 -11.85 6.53
C ILE A 116 7.61 -12.03 8.00
N GLU A 117 8.65 -12.78 8.29
CA GLU A 117 9.27 -12.81 9.62
C GLU A 117 10.51 -11.93 9.63
N PHE A 118 10.74 -11.26 10.73
CA PHE A 118 11.93 -10.44 10.88
C PHE A 118 12.52 -10.53 12.29
N ASN A 119 13.83 -10.61 12.30
CA ASN A 119 14.70 -10.54 13.47
C ASN A 119 15.98 -9.81 13.04
N SER A 120 17.18 -10.35 13.23
CA SER A 120 18.40 -9.80 12.61
C SER A 120 18.38 -9.88 11.07
N GLN A 121 17.46 -10.65 10.50
CA GLN A 121 17.27 -10.85 9.07
C GLN A 121 15.78 -10.73 8.74
N VAL A 122 15.49 -10.42 7.49
CA VAL A 122 14.11 -10.44 6.95
C VAL A 122 13.94 -11.63 6.05
N ARG A 123 12.94 -12.46 6.29
CA ARG A 123 12.58 -13.62 5.48
C ARG A 123 11.12 -13.59 5.08
N ILE A 124 10.82 -14.19 3.95
CA ILE A 124 9.45 -14.34 3.42
C ILE A 124 9.12 -15.84 3.41
N PRO A 125 8.69 -16.42 4.56
CA PRO A 125 8.34 -17.84 4.62
C PRO A 125 7.15 -18.18 3.71
N GLN A 126 6.27 -17.20 3.42
CA GLN A 126 5.17 -17.40 2.48
C GLN A 126 4.99 -16.14 1.61
N PRO A 127 5.32 -16.21 0.31
CA PRO A 127 4.95 -15.18 -0.66
C PRO A 127 3.43 -15.05 -0.81
N PHE A 128 2.97 -14.01 -1.51
CA PHE A 128 1.55 -13.73 -1.70
C PHE A 128 0.77 -14.96 -2.15
N THR A 129 -0.26 -15.29 -1.38
CA THR A 129 -1.19 -16.40 -1.63
C THR A 129 -2.56 -16.10 -1.02
N SER A 130 -3.60 -16.74 -1.52
CA SER A 130 -4.94 -16.77 -0.91
C SER A 130 -5.22 -18.10 -0.17
N ASP A 131 -4.24 -19.02 -0.08
CA ASP A 131 -4.39 -20.29 0.65
C ASP A 131 -4.16 -20.09 2.16
N PRO A 132 -5.21 -20.13 2.99
CA PRO A 132 -5.09 -19.92 4.44
C PRO A 132 -4.26 -21.01 5.12
N ASN A 133 -4.21 -22.23 4.56
CA ASN A 133 -3.42 -23.31 5.15
C ASN A 133 -1.92 -23.11 4.90
N ALA A 134 -1.54 -22.56 3.73
CA ALA A 134 -0.15 -22.21 3.47
C ALA A 134 0.32 -21.09 4.41
N LEU A 135 -0.51 -20.05 4.58
CA LEU A 135 -0.24 -18.94 5.51
C LEU A 135 -0.13 -19.41 6.96
N GLU A 136 -1.06 -20.28 7.43
CA GLU A 136 -1.00 -20.83 8.78
C GLU A 136 0.28 -21.64 9.01
N ARG A 137 0.66 -22.51 8.06
CA ARG A 137 1.92 -23.28 8.19
C ARG A 137 3.13 -22.35 8.30
N ALA A 138 3.19 -21.32 7.47
CA ALA A 138 4.29 -20.35 7.48
C ALA A 138 4.36 -19.60 8.83
N ILE A 139 3.23 -19.14 9.36
CA ILE A 139 3.17 -18.45 10.65
C ILE A 139 3.64 -19.38 11.78
N ARG A 140 3.16 -20.64 11.83
CA ARG A 140 3.55 -21.62 12.87
C ARG A 140 5.03 -22.01 12.82
N GLN A 141 5.67 -21.88 11.67
CA GLN A 141 7.09 -22.19 11.50
C GLN A 141 8.04 -21.07 11.93
N THR A 142 7.53 -19.86 12.20
CA THR A 142 8.37 -18.76 12.67
C THR A 142 8.94 -19.06 14.05
N THR A 143 10.22 -18.73 14.27
CA THR A 143 10.93 -19.04 15.52
C THR A 143 11.72 -17.84 15.99
N VAL A 144 11.79 -17.69 17.32
CA VAL A 144 12.53 -16.61 17.96
C VAL A 144 14.04 -16.72 17.71
N ASN A 145 14.65 -15.63 17.29
CA ASN A 145 16.10 -15.52 17.12
C ASN A 145 16.55 -14.05 16.95
N GLY A 146 17.70 -13.71 17.52
CA GLY A 146 18.45 -12.48 17.20
C GLY A 146 17.84 -11.17 17.66
N SER A 147 18.22 -10.09 16.98
CA SER A 147 17.82 -8.71 17.21
C SER A 147 16.63 -8.30 16.32
N THR A 148 16.24 -7.03 16.30
CA THR A 148 15.06 -6.54 15.59
C THR A 148 15.48 -5.68 14.40
N SER A 149 15.09 -6.04 13.16
CA SER A 149 15.30 -5.25 11.95
C SER A 149 13.95 -4.73 11.37
N LEU A 150 13.26 -3.93 12.15
CA LEU A 150 11.92 -3.40 11.84
C LEU A 150 11.90 -2.57 10.54
N TYR A 151 12.86 -1.67 10.36
CA TYR A 151 12.92 -0.81 9.16
C TYR A 151 13.20 -1.63 7.91
N ASN A 152 14.11 -2.60 7.97
CA ASN A 152 14.36 -3.51 6.86
C ASN A 152 13.08 -4.29 6.49
N ALA A 153 12.32 -4.78 7.48
CA ALA A 153 11.09 -5.55 7.25
C ALA A 153 10.03 -4.71 6.53
N ILE A 154 9.79 -3.49 6.99
CA ILE A 154 8.84 -2.58 6.35
C ILE A 154 9.33 -2.20 4.93
N TYR A 155 10.61 -1.92 4.76
CA TYR A 155 11.19 -1.61 3.45
C TYR A 155 11.00 -2.76 2.45
N VAL A 156 11.33 -3.99 2.85
CA VAL A 156 11.16 -5.19 2.02
C VAL A 156 9.70 -5.38 1.66
N SER A 157 8.80 -5.30 2.63
CA SER A 157 7.36 -5.44 2.44
C SER A 157 6.80 -4.43 1.42
N LEU A 158 7.18 -3.14 1.53
CA LEU A 158 6.77 -2.11 0.56
C LEU A 158 7.27 -2.43 -0.86
N ARG A 159 8.45 -3.04 -0.98
CA ARG A 159 9.02 -3.47 -2.27
C ARG A 159 8.27 -4.68 -2.84
N GLU A 160 7.91 -5.66 -2.02
CA GLU A 160 7.14 -6.83 -2.44
C GLU A 160 5.73 -6.45 -2.86
N LEU A 161 5.02 -5.62 -2.09
CA LEU A 161 3.71 -5.08 -2.45
C LEU A 161 3.74 -4.31 -3.79
N LYS A 162 4.81 -3.55 -4.05
CA LYS A 162 4.98 -2.89 -5.36
C LYS A 162 5.14 -3.88 -6.50
N LYS A 163 5.84 -5.01 -6.29
CA LYS A 163 5.99 -6.07 -7.29
C LYS A 163 4.65 -6.78 -7.53
N GLU A 164 3.91 -7.09 -6.46
CA GLU A 164 2.59 -7.70 -6.54
C GLU A 164 1.62 -6.84 -7.34
N ARG A 165 1.58 -5.53 -7.11
CA ARG A 165 0.79 -4.57 -7.91
C ARG A 165 1.15 -4.62 -9.39
N ALA A 166 2.44 -4.72 -9.73
CA ALA A 166 2.91 -4.78 -11.11
C ALA A 166 2.55 -6.10 -11.78
N ALA A 167 2.55 -7.21 -11.04
CA ALA A 167 2.19 -8.54 -11.53
C ALA A 167 0.68 -8.70 -11.73
N SER A 168 -0.13 -8.02 -10.90
CA SER A 168 -1.60 -8.06 -10.89
C SER A 168 -2.22 -6.84 -11.57
N ALA A 169 -1.61 -6.31 -12.63
CA ALA A 169 -2.00 -5.04 -13.25
C ALA A 169 -3.46 -5.00 -13.78
N GLU A 170 -4.06 -6.16 -14.03
CA GLU A 170 -5.46 -6.29 -14.46
C GLU A 170 -6.45 -6.19 -13.29
N GLU A 171 -6.01 -6.46 -12.06
CA GLU A 171 -6.82 -6.41 -10.86
C GLU A 171 -6.27 -5.38 -9.87
N ILE A 172 -6.99 -4.26 -9.73
CA ILE A 172 -6.59 -3.21 -8.78
C ILE A 172 -6.87 -3.71 -7.36
N ARG A 173 -5.80 -4.02 -6.62
CA ARG A 173 -5.85 -4.40 -5.20
C ARG A 173 -5.42 -3.24 -4.32
N ARG A 174 -6.13 -3.02 -3.22
CA ARG A 174 -5.64 -2.14 -2.16
C ARG A 174 -4.43 -2.78 -1.50
N GLN A 175 -3.54 -1.99 -0.93
CA GLN A 175 -2.33 -2.48 -0.29
C GLN A 175 -2.31 -2.11 1.19
N ALA A 176 -1.94 -3.07 2.03
CA ALA A 176 -1.72 -2.82 3.45
C ALA A 176 -0.57 -3.66 4.01
N ILE A 177 0.00 -3.17 5.09
CA ILE A 177 0.94 -3.87 5.95
C ILE A 177 0.31 -3.94 7.34
N VAL A 178 0.39 -5.10 7.98
CA VAL A 178 0.15 -5.25 9.41
C VAL A 178 1.45 -5.70 10.05
N VAL A 179 2.07 -4.83 10.85
CA VAL A 179 3.33 -5.12 11.54
C VAL A 179 3.08 -5.27 13.04
N LEU A 180 3.60 -6.36 13.59
CA LEU A 180 3.62 -6.64 15.02
C LEU A 180 5.07 -6.66 15.48
N SER A 181 5.42 -5.78 16.44
CA SER A 181 6.74 -5.74 17.06
C SER A 181 6.62 -5.34 18.54
N ASP A 182 7.60 -5.75 19.33
CA ASP A 182 7.70 -5.41 20.75
C ASP A 182 8.96 -4.60 21.07
N GLY A 183 9.76 -4.21 20.08
CA GLY A 183 11.04 -3.57 20.29
C GLY A 183 11.37 -2.41 19.36
N ASP A 184 12.41 -1.69 19.77
CA ASP A 184 13.06 -0.70 18.93
C ASP A 184 13.84 -1.40 17.83
N ASP A 185 14.02 -0.72 16.70
CA ASP A 185 14.93 -1.20 15.65
C ASP A 185 16.37 -1.21 16.15
N THR A 186 17.04 -2.35 16.04
CA THR A 186 18.39 -2.53 16.57
C THR A 186 19.40 -3.05 15.55
N SER A 187 18.94 -3.44 14.37
CA SER A 187 19.80 -4.09 13.38
C SER A 187 19.48 -3.81 11.92
N SER A 188 18.58 -2.87 11.63
CA SER A 188 18.33 -2.48 10.25
C SER A 188 19.52 -1.77 9.63
N LEU A 189 19.68 -1.99 8.32
CA LEU A 189 20.64 -1.27 7.48
C LEU A 189 20.01 -0.04 6.81
N VAL A 190 18.68 -0.04 6.71
CA VAL A 190 17.90 1.06 6.13
C VAL A 190 17.56 2.05 7.22
N GLU A 191 17.75 3.33 6.94
CA GLU A 191 17.42 4.42 7.87
C GLU A 191 15.92 4.68 7.94
N TYR A 192 15.43 5.14 9.08
CA TYR A 192 14.01 5.46 9.30
C TYR A 192 13.44 6.41 8.24
N GLU A 193 14.17 7.48 7.90
CA GLU A 193 13.74 8.46 6.91
C GLU A 193 13.55 7.85 5.52
N GLU A 194 14.36 6.88 5.14
CA GLU A 194 14.23 6.18 3.86
C GLU A 194 12.93 5.36 3.85
N VAL A 195 12.66 4.62 4.92
CA VAL A 195 11.42 3.83 5.08
C VAL A 195 10.19 4.74 5.07
N LEU A 196 10.22 5.84 5.83
CA LEU A 196 9.12 6.79 5.86
C LEU A 196 8.85 7.41 4.48
N ASN A 197 9.90 7.80 3.77
CA ASN A 197 9.77 8.35 2.42
C ASN A 197 9.22 7.30 1.44
N LEU A 198 9.66 6.04 1.53
CA LEU A 198 9.14 4.96 0.70
C LEU A 198 7.66 4.68 1.02
N ALA A 199 7.29 4.63 2.30
CA ALA A 199 5.92 4.46 2.75
C ALA A 199 4.99 5.57 2.24
N LYS A 200 5.43 6.83 2.32
CA LYS A 200 4.69 8.00 1.81
C LYS A 200 4.53 7.99 0.28
N ARG A 201 5.47 7.37 -0.46
CA ARG A 201 5.38 7.20 -1.93
C ARG A 201 4.54 6.01 -2.33
N SER A 202 4.37 5.05 -1.43
CA SER A 202 3.47 3.91 -1.64
C SER A 202 2.02 4.32 -1.39
N GLU A 203 1.09 3.59 -1.95
CA GLU A 203 -0.33 3.73 -1.60
C GLU A 203 -0.74 2.68 -0.55
N THR A 204 0.23 2.25 0.26
CA THR A 204 0.10 1.16 1.23
C THR A 204 -0.24 1.71 2.60
N ALA A 205 -1.36 1.28 3.18
CA ALA A 205 -1.70 1.61 4.55
C ALA A 205 -0.92 0.74 5.54
N ILE A 206 -0.29 1.33 6.56
CA ILE A 206 0.47 0.60 7.58
C ILE A 206 -0.30 0.57 8.89
N TYR A 207 -0.70 -0.63 9.29
CA TYR A 207 -1.26 -0.93 10.60
C TYR A 207 -0.16 -1.47 11.49
N ALA A 208 0.08 -0.82 12.63
CA ALA A 208 1.15 -1.20 13.52
C ALA A 208 0.60 -1.64 14.89
N ILE A 209 1.13 -2.73 15.42
CA ILE A 209 0.82 -3.24 16.74
C ILE A 209 2.13 -3.26 17.53
N GLY A 210 2.26 -2.31 18.48
CA GLY A 210 3.43 -2.20 19.33
C GLY A 210 3.17 -2.88 20.69
N LEU A 211 3.81 -4.00 20.97
CA LEU A 211 3.71 -4.68 22.25
C LEU A 211 4.64 -3.99 23.25
N ARG A 212 4.10 -3.52 24.38
CA ARG A 212 4.91 -2.89 25.40
C ARG A 212 5.78 -3.90 26.15
N GLN A 213 7.06 -3.60 26.27
CA GLN A 213 7.93 -4.35 27.17
C GLN A 213 7.79 -3.77 28.58
N THR A 214 7.47 -4.62 29.55
CA THR A 214 7.41 -4.24 30.95
C THR A 214 8.74 -4.58 31.61
N GLU A 215 9.78 -3.81 31.38
CA GLU A 215 10.99 -3.88 32.17
C GLU A 215 11.02 -2.77 33.21
N SER A 216 11.05 -3.18 34.49
CA SER A 216 11.47 -2.37 35.69
C SER A 216 10.89 -0.97 35.77
N GLY A 217 9.61 -0.75 35.48
CA GLY A 217 8.92 0.51 35.79
C GLY A 217 9.32 1.74 34.95
N ARG A 218 10.12 1.58 33.88
CA ARG A 218 10.46 2.66 32.94
C ARG A 218 9.92 2.35 31.55
N PRO A 219 9.11 3.24 30.94
CA PRO A 219 8.69 3.05 29.55
C PRO A 219 9.89 3.24 28.62
N ARG A 220 10.41 2.16 28.07
CA ARG A 220 11.55 2.15 27.13
C ARG A 220 11.15 2.41 25.68
N PHE A 221 9.87 2.63 25.40
CA PHE A 221 9.25 2.61 24.07
C PHE A 221 9.09 3.96 23.37
N LYS A 222 9.77 5.02 23.78
CA LYS A 222 9.48 6.33 23.17
C LYS A 222 9.81 6.39 21.69
N GLU A 223 10.85 5.72 21.23
CA GLU A 223 11.30 5.78 19.83
C GLU A 223 10.48 4.84 18.92
N ALA A 224 10.35 3.57 19.26
CA ALA A 224 9.50 2.63 18.50
C ALA A 224 8.04 3.09 18.45
N GLU A 225 7.48 3.58 19.56
CA GLU A 225 6.13 4.11 19.59
C GLU A 225 5.97 5.31 18.64
N PHE A 226 6.92 6.21 18.62
CA PHE A 226 6.93 7.36 17.72
C PHE A 226 6.99 6.90 16.25
N VAL A 227 7.91 6.02 15.90
CA VAL A 227 8.10 5.49 14.56
C VAL A 227 6.84 4.80 14.04
N LEU A 228 6.30 3.84 14.81
CA LEU A 228 5.08 3.10 14.45
C LEU A 228 3.89 4.05 14.29
N ARG A 229 3.75 5.04 15.16
CA ARG A 229 2.70 6.06 15.09
C ARG A 229 2.83 6.91 13.83
N GLN A 230 4.03 7.39 13.50
CA GLN A 230 4.27 8.21 12.32
C GLN A 230 4.02 7.42 11.04
N LEU A 231 4.56 6.22 10.90
CA LEU A 231 4.32 5.37 9.73
C LEU A 231 2.83 5.12 9.50
N SER A 232 2.09 4.78 10.56
CA SER A 232 0.65 4.54 10.46
C SER A 232 -0.13 5.80 10.08
N GLN A 233 0.17 6.94 10.70
CA GLN A 233 -0.53 8.20 10.45
C GLN A 233 -0.29 8.75 9.04
N GLU A 234 0.95 8.70 8.56
CA GLU A 234 1.31 9.23 7.22
C GLU A 234 0.69 8.40 6.10
N THR A 235 0.48 7.09 6.33
CA THR A 235 -0.06 6.16 5.34
C THR A 235 -1.57 5.93 5.43
N GLY A 236 -2.25 6.55 6.42
CA GLY A 236 -3.69 6.40 6.62
C GLY A 236 -4.09 5.11 7.36
N GLY A 237 -3.14 4.35 7.86
CA GLY A 237 -3.38 3.21 8.73
C GLY A 237 -3.61 3.60 10.19
N ARG A 238 -3.44 2.65 11.11
CA ARG A 238 -3.69 2.83 12.54
C ARG A 238 -2.63 2.11 13.37
N VAL A 239 -2.30 2.69 14.54
CA VAL A 239 -1.40 2.08 15.51
C VAL A 239 -2.16 1.64 16.76
N PHE A 240 -1.77 0.50 17.30
CA PHE A 240 -2.31 -0.08 18.53
C PHE A 240 -1.18 -0.35 19.51
N PHE A 241 -1.44 -0.07 20.79
CA PHE A 241 -0.50 -0.36 21.87
C PHE A 241 -1.25 -1.13 22.97
N PRO A 242 -1.46 -2.46 22.78
CA PRO A 242 -2.14 -3.28 23.77
C PRO A 242 -1.35 -3.34 25.08
N ALA A 243 -2.07 -3.45 26.18
CA ALA A 243 -1.46 -3.68 27.49
C ALA A 243 -0.95 -5.12 27.63
N SER A 244 -1.50 -6.06 26.86
CA SER A 244 -1.18 -7.48 26.91
C SER A 244 -1.33 -8.13 25.53
N VAL A 245 -0.53 -9.17 25.26
CA VAL A 245 -0.68 -10.02 24.07
C VAL A 245 -2.04 -10.70 23.96
N ALA A 246 -2.75 -10.88 25.07
CA ALA A 246 -4.11 -11.41 25.06
C ALA A 246 -5.13 -10.52 24.31
N GLU A 247 -4.81 -9.26 24.06
CA GLU A 247 -5.64 -8.34 23.27
C GLU A 247 -5.46 -8.48 21.76
N LEU A 248 -4.42 -9.18 21.31
CA LEU A 248 -4.10 -9.31 19.87
C LEU A 248 -5.26 -9.82 19.03
N PRO A 249 -6.02 -10.86 19.42
CA PRO A 249 -7.16 -11.32 18.60
C PRO A 249 -8.19 -10.22 18.34
N LYS A 250 -8.48 -9.39 19.35
CA LYS A 250 -9.41 -8.25 19.22
C LYS A 250 -8.85 -7.14 18.32
N ILE A 251 -7.54 -6.89 18.40
CA ILE A 251 -6.89 -5.88 17.54
C ILE A 251 -6.91 -6.33 16.08
N TYR A 252 -6.57 -7.58 15.80
CA TYR A 252 -6.65 -8.12 14.45
C TYR A 252 -8.09 -8.13 13.91
N GLU A 253 -9.10 -8.38 14.76
CA GLU A 253 -10.50 -8.23 14.39
C GLU A 253 -10.84 -6.79 14.00
N GLN A 254 -10.44 -5.80 14.80
CA GLN A 254 -10.63 -4.38 14.47
C GLN A 254 -9.95 -3.97 13.16
N ILE A 255 -8.74 -4.50 12.87
CA ILE A 255 -8.06 -4.26 11.60
C ILE A 255 -8.85 -4.87 10.44
N SER A 256 -9.35 -6.12 10.59
CA SER A 256 -10.18 -6.77 9.57
C SER A 256 -11.45 -5.99 9.27
N GLU A 257 -12.16 -5.55 10.32
CA GLU A 257 -13.38 -4.74 10.21
C GLU A 257 -13.10 -3.40 9.52
N GLU A 258 -11.99 -2.75 9.86
CA GLU A 258 -11.60 -1.50 9.25
C GLU A 258 -11.29 -1.69 7.76
N LEU A 259 -10.48 -2.67 7.41
CA LEU A 259 -10.16 -2.99 6.02
C LEU A 259 -11.42 -3.32 5.20
N ALA A 260 -12.43 -3.93 5.84
CA ALA A 260 -13.72 -4.23 5.22
C ALA A 260 -14.62 -2.98 5.05
N SER A 261 -14.40 -1.92 5.83
CA SER A 261 -15.31 -0.75 5.93
C SER A 261 -14.84 0.46 5.13
N GLN A 262 -13.71 0.39 4.44
CA GLN A 262 -13.12 1.53 3.74
C GLN A 262 -13.85 1.89 2.47
N TYR A 263 -13.98 3.19 2.24
CA TYR A 263 -14.38 3.76 0.95
C TYR A 263 -13.16 3.89 0.05
N SER A 264 -13.34 3.60 -1.24
CA SER A 264 -12.37 3.90 -2.28
C SER A 264 -12.78 5.19 -3.00
N ILE A 265 -11.95 6.22 -2.88
CA ILE A 265 -12.17 7.53 -3.49
C ILE A 265 -10.99 7.84 -4.40
N ALA A 266 -11.24 8.39 -5.60
CA ALA A 266 -10.18 8.93 -6.41
C ALA A 266 -10.55 10.29 -7.01
N TYR A 267 -9.52 11.11 -7.25
CA TYR A 267 -9.65 12.40 -7.92
C TYR A 267 -8.46 12.64 -8.85
N SER A 268 -8.65 13.52 -9.84
CA SER A 268 -7.54 14.05 -10.63
C SER A 268 -7.10 15.37 -10.05
N SER A 269 -5.82 15.48 -9.70
CA SER A 269 -5.28 16.74 -9.17
C SER A 269 -5.44 17.88 -10.17
N ARG A 270 -5.94 19.01 -9.67
CA ARG A 270 -6.00 20.26 -10.45
C ARG A 270 -4.64 20.95 -10.59
N ASN A 271 -3.65 20.53 -9.81
CA ASN A 271 -2.30 21.04 -9.89
C ASN A 271 -1.52 20.30 -10.97
N PRO A 272 -1.20 20.92 -12.12
CA PRO A 272 -0.53 20.23 -13.23
C PRO A 272 0.98 20.03 -13.02
N MET A 273 1.55 20.56 -11.93
CA MET A 273 2.99 20.54 -11.69
C MET A 273 3.48 19.11 -11.43
N ARG A 274 4.41 18.62 -12.25
CA ARG A 274 5.05 17.31 -12.11
C ARG A 274 6.49 17.50 -11.61
N ASN A 275 6.61 17.87 -10.34
CA ASN A 275 7.87 18.31 -9.73
C ASN A 275 8.34 17.45 -8.56
N GLY A 276 7.70 16.29 -8.35
CA GLY A 276 8.03 15.40 -7.22
C GLY A 276 7.73 15.99 -5.84
N ALA A 277 7.06 17.14 -5.74
CA ALA A 277 6.76 17.77 -4.47
C ALA A 277 5.68 17.00 -3.69
N TRP A 278 5.77 17.06 -2.35
CA TRP A 278 4.74 16.56 -1.48
C TRP A 278 3.48 17.41 -1.58
N ARG A 279 2.31 16.76 -1.71
CA ARG A 279 0.98 17.37 -1.71
C ARG A 279 0.18 16.83 -0.55
N ARG A 280 -0.28 17.73 0.28
CA ARG A 280 -1.13 17.38 1.43
C ARG A 280 -2.54 17.09 0.97
N VAL A 281 -3.12 15.99 1.47
CA VAL A 281 -4.52 15.61 1.23
C VAL A 281 -5.28 15.67 2.54
N ASP A 282 -6.48 16.24 2.49
CA ASP A 282 -7.42 16.32 3.61
C ASP A 282 -8.80 15.88 3.12
N VAL A 283 -9.43 14.94 3.84
CA VAL A 283 -10.77 14.45 3.55
C VAL A 283 -11.70 14.92 4.64
N ARG A 284 -12.73 15.67 4.26
CA ARG A 284 -13.76 16.19 5.18
C ARG A 284 -15.10 15.57 4.89
N LEU A 285 -15.95 15.55 5.90
CA LEU A 285 -17.30 15.04 5.81
C LEU A 285 -18.32 16.15 6.05
N GLY A 286 -19.37 16.18 5.25
CA GLY A 286 -20.49 17.13 5.38
C GLY A 286 -21.37 16.85 6.62
N LYS A 287 -21.22 15.69 7.26
CA LYS A 287 -22.00 15.29 8.45
C LYS A 287 -21.21 15.53 9.73
N PRO A 288 -21.75 16.28 10.70
CA PRO A 288 -21.07 16.53 11.97
C PRO A 288 -20.94 15.25 12.80
N GLY A 289 -19.91 15.19 13.67
CA GLY A 289 -19.65 14.05 14.55
C GLY A 289 -18.89 12.89 13.92
N LEU A 290 -18.80 12.84 12.59
CA LEU A 290 -18.05 11.81 11.89
C LEU A 290 -16.58 12.23 11.71
N THR A 291 -15.69 11.23 11.75
CA THR A 291 -14.26 11.42 11.51
C THR A 291 -13.82 10.61 10.30
N ALA A 292 -13.19 11.26 9.34
CA ALA A 292 -12.55 10.60 8.20
C ALA A 292 -11.05 10.42 8.45
N ARG A 293 -10.50 9.27 8.05
CA ARG A 293 -9.08 8.98 8.08
C ARG A 293 -8.64 8.42 6.72
N ALA A 294 -7.60 9.03 6.16
CA ALA A 294 -6.94 8.64 4.93
C ALA A 294 -5.44 8.96 5.04
N ARG A 295 -4.65 8.61 4.04
CA ARG A 295 -3.26 9.06 3.95
C ARG A 295 -3.19 10.59 3.92
N ARG A 296 -2.16 11.16 4.54
CA ARG A 296 -2.01 12.62 4.70
C ARG A 296 -1.59 13.36 3.45
N GLY A 297 -1.15 12.64 2.43
CA GLY A 297 -0.71 13.23 1.17
C GLY A 297 -0.02 12.21 0.26
N TYR A 298 0.60 12.72 -0.78
CA TYR A 298 1.35 11.94 -1.74
C TYR A 298 2.43 12.81 -2.40
N TYR A 299 3.41 12.18 -3.04
CA TYR A 299 4.37 12.90 -3.86
C TYR A 299 3.84 13.04 -5.28
N ALA A 300 3.78 14.26 -5.80
CA ALA A 300 3.47 14.50 -7.20
C ALA A 300 4.40 13.70 -8.10
N PRO A 301 3.96 13.34 -9.33
CA PRO A 301 4.84 12.72 -10.30
C PRO A 301 6.09 13.55 -10.52
N ASP A 302 7.20 12.87 -10.78
CA ASP A 302 8.42 13.51 -11.26
C ASP A 302 8.62 13.12 -12.73
N THR A 303 8.85 14.12 -13.57
CA THR A 303 9.12 13.95 -15.01
C THR A 303 10.61 13.76 -15.32
N ARG A 304 11.46 13.55 -14.28
CA ARG A 304 12.89 13.29 -14.45
C ARG A 304 13.19 11.85 -14.77
#